data_7d8abccf93117a3e5a5bd34b0ceb74ab
#
_entry.id   7d8abccf93117a3e5a5bd34b0ceb74ab
#
_cell.length_a   1.000
_cell.length_b   1.000
_cell.length_c   1.000
_cell.angle_alpha   90.00
_cell.angle_beta   90.00
_cell.angle_gamma   90.00
#
_symmetry.space_group_name_H-M   'P 1'
#
loop_
_entity.id
_entity.type
_entity.pdbx_description
1 polymer ?
#
loop_
_entity_poly.entity_id
_entity_poly.type
_entity_poly.pdbx_seq_one_letter_code
_entity_poly.pdbx_strand_id
1 'polypeptide(L)'
;MPHASRSASQPELTALFTSVHQHFQDVIVPLWQGPGWNADMALPYEALDAEHKPLPPQRYRAMACARQLYLFSSLIGQVPKAEERAAALFRSLQRHFHDAEHGGWFYSIDPQGTPLDQRKDLYTHAFILFACAHYWDKVREPLVESVLNAALEVVAQRFATGDGLYEASLDRDWSSLDSGPLQNPLMHLAEAFLATLSVREDAAVQNALIELCTAMQKRFIDPRHAVLMEKPLGAVDNWFEPGHQFEWYFLLQSSPLLRGSTLHASLERAFAFTEQRGVDQQTGAVRAMLELDDHPRDATQRIWAQAEYLRALTLRPDSEASVQRQLQALQQSFLHAGGWYECRDEQGEVSRKDMPSTTPYHLATCYRGLAEYLG
;
A
#
# COMPACT_ATOMS: atom_id res chain seq x y z
N MET A 1 34.63 9.21 -5.83
CA MET A 1 33.53 9.08 -4.85
C MET A 1 34.16 8.53 -3.58
N PRO A 2 34.19 9.26 -2.46
CA PRO A 2 34.75 8.69 -1.22
C PRO A 2 33.75 7.62 -0.71
N HIS A 3 34.27 6.41 -0.46
CA HIS A 3 33.54 5.39 0.31
C HIS A 3 33.25 5.98 1.70
N ALA A 4 32.00 6.26 1.98
CA ALA A 4 31.56 6.55 3.34
C ALA A 4 31.95 5.34 4.21
N SER A 5 32.65 5.57 5.32
CA SER A 5 32.98 4.53 6.29
C SER A 5 31.65 3.95 6.81
N ARG A 6 31.42 2.66 6.57
CA ARG A 6 30.28 1.93 7.15
C ARG A 6 30.36 2.05 8.67
N SER A 7 29.26 2.47 9.32
CA SER A 7 29.23 2.56 10.78
C SER A 7 29.27 1.15 11.41
N ALA A 8 29.69 1.07 12.67
CA ALA A 8 29.78 -0.23 13.36
C ALA A 8 28.42 -0.93 13.54
N SER A 9 27.30 -0.22 13.39
CA SER A 9 25.93 -0.73 13.49
C SER A 9 25.40 -1.38 12.20
N GLN A 10 25.98 -1.06 11.05
CA GLN A 10 25.50 -1.58 9.76
C GLN A 10 25.53 -3.12 9.62
N PRO A 11 26.52 -3.86 10.14
CA PRO A 11 26.50 -5.33 10.11
C PRO A 11 25.34 -5.93 10.93
N GLU A 12 25.00 -5.32 12.07
CA GLU A 12 23.88 -5.77 12.91
C GLU A 12 22.54 -5.51 12.22
N LEU A 13 22.35 -4.36 11.62
CA LEU A 13 21.15 -4.03 10.85
C LEU A 13 21.00 -4.97 9.65
N THR A 14 22.08 -5.26 8.94
CA THR A 14 22.07 -6.21 7.81
C THR A 14 21.69 -7.61 8.27
N ALA A 15 22.22 -8.10 9.40
CA ALA A 15 21.87 -9.40 9.95
C ALA A 15 20.38 -9.46 10.38
N LEU A 16 19.89 -8.40 11.01
CA LEU A 16 18.49 -8.28 11.40
C LEU A 16 17.56 -8.28 10.16
N PHE A 17 17.87 -7.49 9.15
CA PHE A 17 17.13 -7.48 7.89
C PHE A 17 17.14 -8.85 7.22
N THR A 18 18.30 -9.53 7.17
CA THR A 18 18.39 -10.89 6.62
C THR A 18 17.43 -11.84 7.32
N SER A 19 17.39 -11.81 8.66
CA SER A 19 16.45 -12.64 9.45
C SER A 19 14.98 -12.35 9.14
N VAL A 20 14.60 -11.10 9.07
CA VAL A 20 13.20 -10.69 8.79
C VAL A 20 12.82 -11.00 7.34
N HIS A 21 13.72 -10.78 6.41
CA HIS A 21 13.50 -11.10 5.00
C HIS A 21 13.42 -12.63 4.76
N GLN A 22 14.24 -13.42 5.47
CA GLN A 22 14.15 -14.87 5.46
C GLN A 22 12.80 -15.36 5.98
N HIS A 23 12.29 -14.78 7.08
CA HIS A 23 10.95 -15.08 7.59
C HIS A 23 9.86 -14.76 6.55
N PHE A 24 9.99 -13.65 5.83
CA PHE A 24 9.05 -13.30 4.75
C PHE A 24 9.05 -14.36 3.64
N GLN A 25 10.23 -14.80 3.20
CA GLN A 25 10.38 -15.79 2.13
C GLN A 25 9.96 -17.20 2.55
N ASP A 26 10.30 -17.63 3.77
CA ASP A 26 10.12 -19.01 4.22
C ASP A 26 8.78 -19.24 4.93
N VAL A 27 8.15 -18.19 5.45
CA VAL A 27 6.89 -18.30 6.20
C VAL A 27 5.75 -17.56 5.49
N ILE A 28 5.90 -16.24 5.27
CA ILE A 28 4.78 -15.41 4.80
C ILE A 28 4.40 -15.73 3.34
N VAL A 29 5.36 -15.79 2.44
CA VAL A 29 5.09 -16.10 1.02
C VAL A 29 4.48 -17.49 0.83
N PRO A 30 4.98 -18.57 1.48
CA PRO A 30 4.37 -19.89 1.41
C PRO A 30 2.93 -19.97 1.92
N LEU A 31 2.52 -19.14 2.87
CA LEU A 31 1.10 -19.07 3.29
C LEU A 31 0.18 -18.71 2.11
N TRP A 32 0.61 -17.80 1.23
CA TRP A 32 -0.18 -17.35 0.08
C TRP A 32 0.05 -18.17 -1.20
N GLN A 33 1.07 -19.02 -1.20
CA GLN A 33 1.22 -20.07 -2.22
C GLN A 33 0.44 -21.34 -1.89
N GLY A 34 0.18 -21.59 -0.61
CA GLY A 34 -0.46 -22.81 -0.07
C GLY A 34 -1.84 -22.52 0.51
N PRO A 35 -1.99 -22.49 1.85
CA PRO A 35 -3.31 -22.44 2.50
C PRO A 35 -4.11 -21.17 2.17
N GLY A 36 -3.47 -20.05 1.89
CA GLY A 36 -4.12 -18.78 1.52
C GLY A 36 -4.64 -18.74 0.08
N TRP A 37 -4.49 -19.82 -0.68
CA TRP A 37 -4.89 -19.87 -2.09
C TRP A 37 -6.12 -20.77 -2.31
N ASN A 38 -7.17 -20.20 -2.86
CA ASN A 38 -8.31 -20.97 -3.36
C ASN A 38 -8.01 -21.41 -4.80
N ALA A 39 -7.72 -22.71 -4.97
CA ALA A 39 -7.35 -23.26 -6.29
C ALA A 39 -8.52 -23.30 -7.27
N ASP A 40 -9.75 -23.48 -6.78
CA ASP A 40 -10.96 -23.57 -7.63
C ASP A 40 -11.29 -22.21 -8.24
N MET A 41 -11.14 -21.14 -7.47
CA MET A 41 -11.38 -19.78 -7.92
C MET A 41 -10.14 -19.13 -8.56
N ALA A 42 -8.95 -19.69 -8.33
CA ALA A 42 -7.66 -19.06 -8.61
C ALA A 42 -7.54 -17.66 -8.01
N LEU A 43 -7.95 -17.51 -6.75
CA LEU A 43 -7.95 -16.28 -5.97
C LEU A 43 -7.33 -16.49 -4.58
N PRO A 44 -6.75 -15.46 -3.96
CA PRO A 44 -6.39 -15.53 -2.55
C PRO A 44 -7.65 -15.50 -1.69
N TYR A 45 -7.70 -16.28 -0.62
CA TYR A 45 -8.66 -16.05 0.45
C TYR A 45 -8.44 -14.64 1.07
N GLU A 46 -9.47 -14.06 1.66
CA GLU A 46 -9.36 -12.73 2.27
C GLU A 46 -8.43 -12.71 3.48
N ALA A 47 -8.45 -13.78 4.28
CA ALA A 47 -7.56 -13.94 5.43
C ALA A 47 -7.39 -15.41 5.83
N LEU A 48 -6.32 -15.67 6.57
CA LEU A 48 -6.07 -16.92 7.30
C LEU A 48 -6.22 -16.68 8.79
N ASP A 49 -6.69 -17.69 9.53
CA ASP A 49 -6.65 -17.69 10.99
C ASP A 49 -5.23 -18.01 11.52
N ALA A 50 -5.09 -18.05 12.86
CA ALA A 50 -3.81 -18.34 13.52
C ALA A 50 -3.31 -19.77 13.27
N GLU A 51 -4.17 -20.70 12.88
CA GLU A 51 -3.89 -22.08 12.52
C GLU A 51 -3.68 -22.27 11.01
N HIS A 52 -3.54 -21.17 10.26
CA HIS A 52 -3.38 -21.11 8.80
C HIS A 52 -4.55 -21.68 8.01
N LYS A 53 -5.74 -21.72 8.59
CA LYS A 53 -6.95 -22.10 7.85
C LYS A 53 -7.59 -20.85 7.23
N PRO A 54 -8.07 -20.95 6.00
CA PRO A 54 -8.83 -19.86 5.40
C PRO A 54 -10.05 -19.51 6.25
N LEU A 55 -10.21 -18.23 6.56
CA LEU A 55 -11.49 -17.77 7.11
C LEU A 55 -12.58 -18.00 6.06
N PRO A 56 -13.80 -18.42 6.46
CA PRO A 56 -14.89 -18.64 5.53
C PRO A 56 -15.11 -17.40 4.65
N PRO A 57 -14.98 -17.50 3.33
CA PRO A 57 -15.09 -16.33 2.47
C PRO A 57 -16.52 -15.83 2.45
N GLN A 58 -16.70 -14.57 2.82
CA GLN A 58 -17.96 -13.84 2.60
C GLN A 58 -17.97 -13.18 1.21
N ARG A 59 -16.78 -12.91 0.69
CA ARG A 59 -16.52 -12.26 -0.60
C ARG A 59 -15.05 -12.45 -0.98
N TYR A 60 -14.75 -12.10 -2.24
CA TYR A 60 -13.39 -11.82 -2.72
C TYR A 60 -13.34 -10.40 -3.27
N ARG A 61 -12.33 -9.61 -2.86
CA ARG A 61 -12.15 -8.23 -3.33
C ARG A 61 -11.11 -8.16 -4.44
N ALA A 62 -11.40 -7.38 -5.48
CA ALA A 62 -10.46 -7.17 -6.58
C ALA A 62 -9.15 -6.55 -6.10
N MET A 63 -9.19 -5.62 -5.14
CA MET A 63 -8.00 -5.01 -4.54
C MET A 63 -7.10 -6.04 -3.85
N ALA A 64 -7.67 -7.01 -3.13
CA ALA A 64 -6.89 -8.06 -2.48
C ALA A 64 -6.17 -8.94 -3.52
N CYS A 65 -6.85 -9.30 -4.62
CA CYS A 65 -6.26 -10.01 -5.75
C CYS A 65 -5.13 -9.19 -6.40
N ALA A 66 -5.33 -7.88 -6.61
CA ALA A 66 -4.31 -6.98 -7.17
C ALA A 66 -3.07 -6.85 -6.29
N ARG A 67 -3.23 -6.72 -4.96
CA ARG A 67 -2.09 -6.71 -4.02
C ARG A 67 -1.30 -8.01 -4.05
N GLN A 68 -1.97 -9.15 -4.15
CA GLN A 68 -1.31 -10.44 -4.33
C GLN A 68 -0.64 -10.57 -5.72
N LEU A 69 -1.23 -10.01 -6.77
CA LEU A 69 -0.58 -9.92 -8.08
C LEU A 69 0.74 -9.14 -7.98
N TYR A 70 0.73 -7.98 -7.33
CA TYR A 70 1.97 -7.23 -7.07
C TYR A 70 2.99 -8.06 -6.30
N LEU A 71 2.57 -8.70 -5.19
CA LEU A 71 3.44 -9.52 -4.36
C LEU A 71 4.18 -10.57 -5.22
N PHE A 72 3.43 -11.40 -5.96
CA PHE A 72 4.03 -12.45 -6.75
C PHE A 72 4.79 -11.94 -7.97
N SER A 73 4.38 -10.82 -8.56
CA SER A 73 5.15 -10.16 -9.62
C SER A 73 6.54 -9.71 -9.13
N SER A 74 6.62 -9.16 -7.92
CA SER A 74 7.89 -8.73 -7.32
C SER A 74 8.84 -9.89 -7.00
N LEU A 75 8.31 -11.10 -6.88
CA LEU A 75 9.05 -12.32 -6.53
C LEU A 75 9.39 -13.22 -7.74
N ILE A 76 9.01 -12.81 -8.95
CA ILE A 76 9.38 -13.54 -10.20
C ILE A 76 10.92 -13.63 -10.29
N GLY A 77 11.41 -14.85 -10.53
CA GLY A 77 12.85 -15.14 -10.57
C GLY A 77 13.51 -15.34 -9.21
N GLN A 78 12.81 -15.09 -8.09
CA GLN A 78 13.33 -15.25 -6.73
C GLN A 78 12.67 -16.42 -5.97
N VAL A 79 11.37 -16.60 -6.18
CA VAL A 79 10.59 -17.62 -5.48
C VAL A 79 9.97 -18.60 -6.49
N PRO A 80 10.06 -19.93 -6.27
CA PRO A 80 9.45 -20.93 -7.16
C PRO A 80 7.95 -20.66 -7.34
N LYS A 81 7.45 -20.85 -8.58
CA LYS A 81 6.03 -20.66 -8.95
C LYS A 81 5.47 -19.23 -8.78
N ALA A 82 6.29 -18.23 -8.50
CA ALA A 82 5.82 -16.85 -8.39
C ALA A 82 5.22 -16.36 -9.72
N GLU A 83 5.86 -16.68 -10.85
CA GLU A 83 5.37 -16.31 -12.18
C GLU A 83 4.02 -16.98 -12.51
N GLU A 84 3.90 -18.28 -12.24
CA GLU A 84 2.63 -19.01 -12.45
C GLU A 84 1.50 -18.41 -11.59
N ARG A 85 1.82 -18.02 -10.34
CA ARG A 85 0.88 -17.40 -9.42
C ARG A 85 0.47 -16.00 -9.89
N ALA A 86 1.42 -15.16 -10.30
CA ALA A 86 1.15 -13.84 -10.86
C ALA A 86 0.27 -13.95 -12.12
N ALA A 87 0.59 -14.86 -13.04
CA ALA A 87 -0.22 -15.10 -14.22
C ALA A 87 -1.65 -15.57 -13.90
N ALA A 88 -1.82 -16.44 -12.89
CA ALA A 88 -3.14 -16.86 -12.42
C ALA A 88 -3.96 -15.70 -11.84
N LEU A 89 -3.35 -14.88 -10.98
CA LEU A 89 -3.98 -13.69 -10.38
C LEU A 89 -4.39 -12.67 -11.44
N PHE A 90 -3.53 -12.38 -12.41
CA PHE A 90 -3.86 -11.49 -13.51
C PHE A 90 -5.07 -11.98 -14.31
N ARG A 91 -5.09 -13.27 -14.68
CA ARG A 91 -6.26 -13.86 -15.38
C ARG A 91 -7.52 -13.80 -14.52
N SER A 92 -7.40 -14.00 -13.20
CA SER A 92 -8.55 -13.95 -12.29
C SER A 92 -9.10 -12.53 -12.12
N LEU A 93 -8.26 -11.50 -12.13
CA LEU A 93 -8.73 -10.10 -12.18
C LEU A 93 -9.59 -9.84 -13.42
N GLN A 94 -9.17 -10.35 -14.59
CA GLN A 94 -9.93 -10.18 -15.83
C GLN A 94 -11.20 -11.04 -15.86
N ARG A 95 -11.13 -12.28 -15.39
CA ARG A 95 -12.23 -13.23 -15.44
C ARG A 95 -13.37 -12.91 -14.46
N HIS A 96 -13.01 -12.53 -13.23
CA HIS A 96 -14.00 -12.45 -12.14
C HIS A 96 -14.43 -11.02 -11.84
N PHE A 97 -13.55 -10.05 -12.06
CA PHE A 97 -13.83 -8.68 -11.60
C PHE A 97 -14.05 -7.67 -12.73
N HIS A 98 -13.59 -7.96 -13.96
CA HIS A 98 -13.79 -7.04 -15.07
C HIS A 98 -15.27 -6.96 -15.48
N ASP A 99 -15.82 -5.74 -15.55
CA ASP A 99 -17.18 -5.48 -16.01
C ASP A 99 -17.19 -5.32 -17.54
N ALA A 100 -17.61 -6.37 -18.25
CA ALA A 100 -17.65 -6.37 -19.71
C ALA A 100 -18.71 -5.42 -20.29
N GLU A 101 -19.69 -5.01 -19.51
CA GLU A 101 -20.77 -4.13 -19.97
C GLU A 101 -20.42 -2.65 -19.83
N HIS A 102 -19.89 -2.25 -18.66
CA HIS A 102 -19.60 -0.85 -18.37
C HIS A 102 -18.08 -0.53 -18.35
N GLY A 103 -17.22 -1.53 -18.43
CA GLY A 103 -15.78 -1.39 -18.26
C GLY A 103 -15.36 -1.22 -16.79
N GLY A 104 -14.07 -1.17 -16.53
CA GLY A 104 -13.51 -1.16 -15.18
C GLY A 104 -13.74 -2.46 -14.43
N TRP A 105 -13.62 -2.42 -13.10
CA TRP A 105 -13.69 -3.62 -12.27
C TRP A 105 -14.68 -3.45 -11.12
N PHE A 106 -15.39 -4.54 -10.80
CA PHE A 106 -16.24 -4.62 -9.61
C PHE A 106 -15.38 -4.57 -8.33
N TYR A 107 -15.93 -3.99 -7.28
CA TYR A 107 -15.28 -3.98 -5.97
C TYR A 107 -15.11 -5.38 -5.41
N SER A 108 -16.16 -6.22 -5.46
CA SER A 108 -16.11 -7.59 -4.94
C SER A 108 -17.07 -8.54 -5.64
N ILE A 109 -16.74 -9.83 -5.52
CA ILE A 109 -17.59 -10.96 -5.92
C ILE A 109 -17.91 -11.83 -4.72
N ASP A 110 -18.97 -12.62 -4.81
CA ASP A 110 -19.35 -13.64 -3.84
C ASP A 110 -18.45 -14.88 -3.93
N PRO A 111 -18.56 -15.85 -3.00
CA PRO A 111 -17.76 -17.09 -3.04
C PRO A 111 -18.02 -17.97 -4.28
N GLN A 112 -19.08 -17.72 -5.03
CA GLN A 112 -19.42 -18.42 -6.27
C GLN A 112 -18.90 -17.71 -7.53
N GLY A 113 -18.29 -16.52 -7.37
CA GLY A 113 -17.74 -15.74 -8.46
C GLY A 113 -18.72 -14.77 -9.12
N THR A 114 -19.90 -14.57 -8.52
CA THR A 114 -20.91 -13.60 -9.01
C THR A 114 -20.58 -12.20 -8.46
N PRO A 115 -20.70 -11.12 -9.25
CA PRO A 115 -20.54 -9.76 -8.75
C PRO A 115 -21.45 -9.48 -7.55
N LEU A 116 -20.84 -9.13 -6.39
CA LEU A 116 -21.55 -8.88 -5.14
C LEU A 116 -21.71 -7.39 -4.89
N ASP A 117 -20.61 -6.66 -4.80
CA ASP A 117 -20.58 -5.20 -4.75
C ASP A 117 -20.02 -4.71 -6.08
N GLN A 118 -20.89 -4.12 -6.88
CA GLN A 118 -20.60 -3.76 -8.26
C GLN A 118 -20.10 -2.32 -8.43
N ARG A 119 -20.02 -1.54 -7.34
CA ARG A 119 -19.52 -0.17 -7.39
C ARG A 119 -18.10 -0.13 -8.01
N LYS A 120 -17.82 0.99 -8.64
CA LYS A 120 -16.49 1.31 -9.16
C LYS A 120 -15.76 2.11 -8.08
N ASP A 121 -14.75 1.49 -7.50
CA ASP A 121 -14.01 2.02 -6.35
C ASP A 121 -12.61 2.46 -6.81
N LEU A 122 -12.24 3.72 -6.57
CA LEU A 122 -10.95 4.26 -7.00
C LEU A 122 -9.77 3.51 -6.39
N TYR A 123 -9.87 3.16 -5.10
CA TYR A 123 -8.84 2.40 -4.40
C TYR A 123 -8.55 1.05 -5.07
N THR A 124 -9.61 0.35 -5.48
CA THR A 124 -9.51 -0.90 -6.24
C THR A 124 -8.85 -0.69 -7.60
N HIS A 125 -9.25 0.35 -8.34
CA HIS A 125 -8.68 0.66 -9.66
C HIS A 125 -7.21 1.09 -9.57
N ALA A 126 -6.84 1.84 -8.54
CA ALA A 126 -5.46 2.21 -8.26
C ALA A 126 -4.57 0.98 -8.03
N PHE A 127 -5.04 -0.01 -7.23
CA PHE A 127 -4.28 -1.24 -7.03
C PHE A 127 -4.20 -2.13 -8.27
N ILE A 128 -5.24 -2.17 -9.09
CA ILE A 128 -5.18 -2.89 -10.38
C ILE A 128 -4.15 -2.23 -11.30
N LEU A 129 -4.17 -0.91 -11.40
CA LEU A 129 -3.19 -0.15 -12.17
C LEU A 129 -1.77 -0.40 -11.67
N PHE A 130 -1.54 -0.27 -10.37
CA PHE A 130 -0.26 -0.52 -9.70
C PHE A 130 0.28 -1.92 -9.97
N ALA A 131 -0.56 -2.93 -9.76
CA ALA A 131 -0.17 -4.33 -9.93
C ALA A 131 0.09 -4.68 -11.40
N CYS A 132 -0.72 -4.14 -12.33
CA CYS A 132 -0.51 -4.34 -13.77
C CYS A 132 0.79 -3.67 -14.25
N ALA A 133 1.15 -2.49 -13.74
CA ALA A 133 2.42 -1.84 -14.06
C ALA A 133 3.62 -2.72 -13.64
N HIS A 134 3.62 -3.21 -12.41
CA HIS A 134 4.68 -4.09 -11.90
C HIS A 134 4.71 -5.45 -12.60
N TYR A 135 3.56 -6.04 -12.91
CA TYR A 135 3.49 -7.30 -13.62
C TYR A 135 3.96 -7.15 -15.07
N TRP A 136 3.54 -6.08 -15.76
CA TRP A 136 4.00 -5.78 -17.12
C TRP A 136 5.52 -5.57 -17.20
N ASP A 137 6.11 -4.95 -16.17
CA ASP A 137 7.57 -4.81 -16.07
C ASP A 137 8.29 -6.18 -16.18
N LYS A 138 7.71 -7.21 -15.60
CA LYS A 138 8.31 -8.55 -15.56
C LYS A 138 8.07 -9.38 -16.81
N VAL A 139 6.86 -9.31 -17.38
CA VAL A 139 6.48 -10.23 -18.45
C VAL A 139 6.46 -9.59 -19.84
N ARG A 140 6.25 -8.27 -19.93
CA ARG A 140 6.17 -7.51 -21.19
C ARG A 140 5.14 -8.07 -22.18
N GLU A 141 4.08 -8.70 -21.69
CA GLU A 141 3.02 -9.24 -22.51
C GLU A 141 2.05 -8.14 -23.01
N PRO A 142 1.68 -8.13 -24.32
CA PRO A 142 0.77 -7.13 -24.87
C PRO A 142 -0.61 -7.07 -24.20
N LEU A 143 -1.13 -8.21 -23.72
CA LEU A 143 -2.40 -8.26 -23.01
C LEU A 143 -2.32 -7.50 -21.68
N VAL A 144 -1.22 -7.63 -20.93
CA VAL A 144 -1.02 -6.91 -19.66
C VAL A 144 -0.92 -5.41 -19.92
N GLU A 145 -0.22 -5.00 -20.98
CA GLU A 145 -0.13 -3.61 -21.39
C GLU A 145 -1.50 -3.03 -21.79
N SER A 146 -2.31 -3.81 -22.51
CA SER A 146 -3.67 -3.41 -22.88
C SER A 146 -4.55 -3.17 -21.64
N VAL A 147 -4.46 -4.03 -20.62
CA VAL A 147 -5.20 -3.87 -19.35
C VAL A 147 -4.71 -2.68 -18.58
N LEU A 148 -3.38 -2.44 -18.53
CA LEU A 148 -2.78 -1.26 -17.93
C LEU A 148 -3.32 0.03 -18.56
N ASN A 149 -3.36 0.08 -19.90
CA ASN A 149 -3.89 1.23 -20.64
C ASN A 149 -5.38 1.44 -20.39
N ALA A 150 -6.18 0.37 -20.38
CA ALA A 150 -7.60 0.44 -20.05
C ALA A 150 -7.86 0.95 -18.63
N ALA A 151 -7.04 0.55 -17.66
CA ALA A 151 -7.14 1.04 -16.28
C ALA A 151 -6.81 2.53 -16.18
N LEU A 152 -5.77 3.01 -16.87
CA LEU A 152 -5.43 4.43 -16.95
C LEU A 152 -6.56 5.25 -17.59
N GLU A 153 -7.13 4.75 -18.68
CA GLU A 153 -8.23 5.42 -19.38
C GLU A 153 -9.48 5.52 -18.49
N VAL A 154 -9.84 4.45 -17.80
CA VAL A 154 -10.96 4.44 -16.83
C VAL A 154 -10.73 5.46 -15.73
N VAL A 155 -9.54 5.51 -15.13
CA VAL A 155 -9.22 6.49 -14.08
C VAL A 155 -9.34 7.91 -14.62
N ALA A 156 -8.76 8.19 -15.77
CA ALA A 156 -8.74 9.55 -16.34
C ALA A 156 -10.13 10.02 -16.80
N GLN A 157 -10.96 9.13 -17.36
CA GLN A 157 -12.23 9.52 -17.98
C GLN A 157 -13.43 9.43 -17.04
N ARG A 158 -13.38 8.56 -16.02
CA ARG A 158 -14.53 8.26 -15.16
C ARG A 158 -14.43 8.82 -13.76
N PHE A 159 -13.25 8.72 -13.14
CA PHE A 159 -13.07 9.17 -11.76
C PHE A 159 -12.65 10.64 -11.62
N ALA A 160 -12.02 11.23 -12.63
CA ALA A 160 -11.50 12.60 -12.55
C ALA A 160 -12.62 13.63 -12.34
N THR A 161 -12.44 14.53 -11.36
CA THR A 161 -13.39 15.60 -11.02
C THR A 161 -13.12 16.91 -11.78
N GLY A 162 -12.01 16.99 -12.51
CA GLY A 162 -11.60 18.15 -13.30
C GLY A 162 -10.81 19.21 -12.55
N ASP A 163 -10.59 19.04 -11.24
CA ASP A 163 -9.78 19.92 -10.39
C ASP A 163 -8.47 19.25 -9.87
N GLY A 164 -8.05 18.18 -10.54
CA GLY A 164 -6.87 17.38 -10.19
C GLY A 164 -7.15 16.32 -9.14
N LEU A 165 -8.39 16.18 -8.68
CA LEU A 165 -8.84 15.12 -7.78
C LEU A 165 -9.70 14.09 -8.50
N TYR A 166 -10.10 13.05 -7.78
CA TYR A 166 -10.86 11.91 -8.30
C TYR A 166 -11.91 11.50 -7.28
N GLU A 167 -13.09 11.09 -7.76
CA GLU A 167 -14.15 10.49 -6.93
C GLU A 167 -13.65 9.21 -6.28
N ALA A 168 -13.97 9.01 -4.99
CA ALA A 168 -13.57 7.80 -4.28
C ALA A 168 -14.36 6.57 -4.74
N SER A 169 -15.65 6.75 -5.10
CA SER A 169 -16.53 5.67 -5.57
C SER A 169 -17.58 6.21 -6.53
N LEU A 170 -17.92 5.37 -7.52
CA LEU A 170 -19.01 5.58 -8.47
C LEU A 170 -19.88 4.32 -8.50
N ASP A 171 -21.13 4.44 -8.95
CA ASP A 171 -21.97 3.28 -9.18
C ASP A 171 -21.46 2.45 -10.36
N ARG A 172 -22.01 1.28 -10.59
CA ARG A 172 -21.60 0.37 -11.68
C ARG A 172 -21.63 1.05 -13.04
N ASP A 173 -22.65 1.87 -13.32
CA ASP A 173 -22.83 2.60 -14.58
C ASP A 173 -22.08 3.94 -14.64
N TRP A 174 -21.19 4.19 -13.68
CA TRP A 174 -20.40 5.41 -13.51
C TRP A 174 -21.20 6.63 -13.05
N SER A 175 -22.43 6.47 -12.61
CA SER A 175 -23.17 7.55 -11.97
C SER A 175 -22.58 7.90 -10.61
N SER A 176 -22.75 9.15 -10.19
CA SER A 176 -22.18 9.65 -8.92
C SER A 176 -22.84 8.99 -7.72
N LEU A 177 -22.02 8.64 -6.73
CA LEU A 177 -22.44 8.23 -5.39
C LEU A 177 -22.23 9.35 -4.34
N ASP A 178 -21.89 10.57 -4.78
CA ASP A 178 -21.56 11.71 -3.91
C ASP A 178 -20.51 11.35 -2.85
N SER A 179 -19.58 10.46 -3.20
CA SER A 179 -18.56 9.99 -2.27
C SER A 179 -17.48 11.05 -1.99
N GLY A 180 -17.28 11.94 -2.95
CA GLY A 180 -16.21 12.93 -2.95
C GLY A 180 -14.81 12.30 -2.97
N PRO A 181 -13.77 13.13 -3.01
CA PRO A 181 -12.40 12.66 -2.92
C PRO A 181 -12.04 12.26 -1.47
N LEU A 182 -11.32 11.16 -1.31
CA LEU A 182 -10.76 10.70 -0.05
C LEU A 182 -9.25 10.49 -0.19
N GLN A 183 -8.51 10.79 0.87
CA GLN A 183 -7.05 10.75 0.87
C GLN A 183 -6.49 9.38 0.48
N ASN A 184 -6.96 8.31 1.10
CA ASN A 184 -6.40 6.97 0.94
C ASN A 184 -6.48 6.44 -0.52
N PRO A 185 -7.63 6.50 -1.23
CA PRO A 185 -7.68 6.18 -2.66
C PRO A 185 -6.74 7.03 -3.52
N LEU A 186 -6.62 8.33 -3.20
CA LEU A 186 -5.78 9.27 -3.96
C LEU A 186 -4.29 9.00 -3.75
N MET A 187 -3.88 8.57 -2.55
CA MET A 187 -2.52 8.14 -2.26
C MET A 187 -2.10 6.95 -3.12
N HIS A 188 -2.93 5.90 -3.14
CA HIS A 188 -2.62 4.73 -3.94
C HIS A 188 -2.74 4.98 -5.44
N LEU A 189 -3.54 5.96 -5.86
CA LEU A 189 -3.50 6.42 -7.25
C LEU A 189 -2.16 7.10 -7.58
N ALA A 190 -1.63 7.95 -6.69
CA ALA A 190 -0.29 8.52 -6.87
C ALA A 190 0.79 7.43 -6.92
N GLU A 191 0.71 6.43 -6.06
CA GLU A 191 1.60 5.26 -6.07
C GLU A 191 1.50 4.49 -7.39
N ALA A 192 0.29 4.28 -7.92
CA ALA A 192 0.06 3.61 -9.19
C ALA A 192 0.60 4.41 -10.39
N PHE A 193 0.47 5.74 -10.37
CA PHE A 193 1.09 6.60 -11.38
C PHE A 193 2.62 6.53 -11.32
N LEU A 194 3.21 6.57 -10.13
CA LEU A 194 4.65 6.39 -9.95
C LEU A 194 5.12 5.02 -10.45
N ALA A 195 4.38 3.95 -10.17
CA ALA A 195 4.67 2.61 -10.69
C ALA A 195 4.62 2.57 -12.23
N THR A 196 3.63 3.22 -12.83
CA THR A 196 3.53 3.34 -14.29
C THR A 196 4.72 4.08 -14.89
N LEU A 197 5.10 5.22 -14.29
CA LEU A 197 6.24 6.03 -14.75
C LEU A 197 7.60 5.34 -14.52
N SER A 198 7.70 4.40 -13.60
CA SER A 198 8.92 3.62 -13.38
C SER A 198 9.18 2.59 -14.49
N VAL A 199 8.16 2.21 -15.26
CA VAL A 199 8.26 1.15 -16.28
C VAL A 199 8.12 1.67 -17.71
N ARG A 200 7.61 2.89 -17.89
CA ARG A 200 7.53 3.59 -19.19
C ARG A 200 7.44 5.10 -19.02
N GLU A 201 7.87 5.84 -20.04
CA GLU A 201 7.59 7.25 -20.15
C GLU A 201 6.13 7.49 -20.57
N ASP A 202 5.42 8.35 -19.85
CA ASP A 202 4.02 8.68 -20.11
C ASP A 202 3.72 10.12 -19.63
N ALA A 203 3.72 11.05 -20.56
CA ALA A 203 3.53 12.48 -20.25
C ALA A 203 2.14 12.77 -19.65
N ALA A 204 1.10 12.02 -20.04
CA ALA A 204 -0.25 12.21 -19.50
C ALA A 204 -0.31 11.77 -18.03
N VAL A 205 0.27 10.61 -17.69
CA VAL A 205 0.39 10.12 -16.31
C VAL A 205 1.25 11.05 -15.46
N GLN A 206 2.35 11.57 -16.02
CA GLN A 206 3.20 12.54 -15.33
C GLN A 206 2.45 13.83 -14.97
N ASN A 207 1.68 14.38 -15.91
CA ASN A 207 0.88 15.57 -15.67
C ASN A 207 -0.22 15.30 -14.63
N ALA A 208 -0.94 14.18 -14.77
CA ALA A 208 -1.97 13.78 -13.82
C ALA A 208 -1.42 13.62 -12.39
N LEU A 209 -0.22 13.06 -12.22
CA LEU A 209 0.44 12.95 -10.92
C LEU A 209 0.78 14.32 -10.32
N ILE A 210 1.30 15.25 -11.11
CA ILE A 210 1.64 16.63 -10.67
C ILE A 210 0.36 17.37 -10.26
N GLU A 211 -0.70 17.27 -11.06
CA GLU A 211 -2.00 17.87 -10.76
C GLU A 211 -2.61 17.30 -9.48
N LEU A 212 -2.59 15.99 -9.34
CA LEU A 212 -3.04 15.30 -8.12
C LEU A 212 -2.28 15.79 -6.88
N CYS A 213 -0.95 15.81 -6.90
CA CYS A 213 -0.14 16.29 -5.77
C CYS A 213 -0.42 17.78 -5.45
N THR A 214 -0.66 18.60 -6.47
CA THR A 214 -1.03 20.01 -6.29
C THR A 214 -2.41 20.17 -5.64
N ALA A 215 -3.37 19.37 -6.08
CA ALA A 215 -4.72 19.34 -5.51
C ALA A 215 -4.73 18.81 -4.07
N MET A 216 -3.94 17.75 -3.79
CA MET A 216 -3.76 17.22 -2.43
C MET A 216 -3.19 18.27 -1.48
N GLN A 217 -2.16 19.01 -1.88
CA GLN A 217 -1.62 20.13 -1.09
C GLN A 217 -2.70 21.15 -0.72
N LYS A 218 -3.55 21.51 -1.66
CA LYS A 218 -4.58 22.53 -1.46
C LYS A 218 -5.78 22.06 -0.63
N ARG A 219 -6.17 20.79 -0.78
CA ARG A 219 -7.45 20.30 -0.28
C ARG A 219 -7.34 19.44 0.98
N PHE A 220 -6.16 18.88 1.26
CA PHE A 220 -5.99 17.91 2.35
C PHE A 220 -4.92 18.30 3.39
N ILE A 221 -3.99 19.19 3.06
CA ILE A 221 -2.93 19.57 4.00
C ILE A 221 -3.45 20.60 5.01
N ASP A 222 -3.47 20.23 6.29
CA ASP A 222 -3.71 21.17 7.39
C ASP A 222 -2.61 22.25 7.40
N PRO A 223 -2.96 23.55 7.29
CA PRO A 223 -1.95 24.60 7.13
C PRO A 223 -1.11 24.83 8.39
N ARG A 224 -1.60 24.45 9.57
CA ARG A 224 -0.93 24.66 10.86
C ARG A 224 0.13 23.60 11.13
N HIS A 225 -0.23 22.32 10.98
CA HIS A 225 0.63 21.19 11.32
C HIS A 225 1.28 20.53 10.09
N ALA A 226 0.84 20.93 8.90
CA ALA A 226 1.24 20.38 7.60
C ALA A 226 0.87 18.91 7.39
N VAL A 227 0.10 18.29 8.28
CA VAL A 227 -0.37 16.92 8.13
C VAL A 227 -1.44 16.81 7.07
N LEU A 228 -1.47 15.70 6.41
CA LEU A 228 -2.43 15.36 5.39
C LEU A 228 -3.62 14.66 6.05
N MET A 229 -4.80 15.27 5.92
CA MET A 229 -6.04 14.81 6.53
C MET A 229 -6.70 13.71 5.68
N GLU A 230 -7.48 12.83 6.31
CA GLU A 230 -8.16 11.73 5.60
C GLU A 230 -9.30 12.20 4.71
N LYS A 231 -9.95 13.31 5.07
CA LYS A 231 -11.00 13.97 4.28
C LYS A 231 -10.54 15.37 3.86
N PRO A 232 -11.16 15.97 2.85
CA PRO A 232 -10.87 17.36 2.48
C PRO A 232 -11.00 18.32 3.67
N LEU A 233 -10.20 19.38 3.67
CA LEU A 233 -10.25 20.41 4.70
C LEU A 233 -11.66 21.00 4.80
N GLY A 234 -12.11 21.23 6.04
CA GLY A 234 -13.46 21.69 6.33
C GLY A 234 -14.51 20.57 6.50
N ALA A 235 -14.15 19.32 6.21
CA ALA A 235 -15.02 18.19 6.52
C ALA A 235 -15.19 18.03 8.03
N VAL A 236 -16.42 17.71 8.43
CA VAL A 236 -16.75 17.41 9.83
C VAL A 236 -16.10 16.08 10.22
N ASP A 237 -15.62 16.00 11.46
CA ASP A 237 -15.06 14.77 12.01
C ASP A 237 -13.90 14.22 11.15
N ASN A 238 -12.89 15.07 10.92
CA ASN A 238 -11.69 14.76 10.17
C ASN A 238 -10.55 14.34 11.10
N TRP A 239 -9.67 13.47 10.61
CA TRP A 239 -8.52 12.94 11.33
C TRP A 239 -7.35 12.74 10.38
N PHE A 240 -6.21 12.29 10.90
CA PHE A 240 -5.10 11.80 10.08
C PHE A 240 -4.58 10.45 10.60
N GLU A 241 -4.07 9.64 9.70
CA GLU A 241 -3.43 8.36 10.02
C GLU A 241 -1.91 8.51 9.92
N PRO A 242 -1.16 8.27 11.01
CA PRO A 242 0.30 8.31 10.98
C PRO A 242 0.92 7.44 9.87
N GLY A 243 0.40 6.22 9.68
CA GLY A 243 0.85 5.33 8.60
C GLY A 243 0.76 5.98 7.22
N HIS A 244 -0.34 6.67 6.91
CA HIS A 244 -0.51 7.37 5.63
C HIS A 244 0.44 8.56 5.47
N GLN A 245 0.78 9.29 6.56
CA GLN A 245 1.78 10.37 6.48
C GLN A 245 3.15 9.80 6.06
N PHE A 246 3.55 8.68 6.65
CA PHE A 246 4.81 8.01 6.35
C PHE A 246 4.82 7.43 4.93
N GLU A 247 3.73 6.84 4.48
CA GLU A 247 3.59 6.30 3.13
C GLU A 247 3.66 7.42 2.08
N TRP A 248 2.91 8.52 2.23
CA TRP A 248 3.02 9.70 1.37
C TRP A 248 4.44 10.29 1.36
N TYR A 249 5.06 10.40 2.53
CA TYR A 249 6.45 10.88 2.64
C TYR A 249 7.37 10.03 1.77
N PHE A 250 7.28 8.69 1.89
CA PHE A 250 8.08 7.79 1.08
C PHE A 250 7.84 7.99 -0.43
N LEU A 251 6.59 8.05 -0.86
CA LEU A 251 6.23 8.20 -2.26
C LEU A 251 6.82 9.48 -2.88
N LEU A 252 6.77 10.61 -2.16
CA LEU A 252 7.28 11.86 -2.68
C LEU A 252 8.81 11.94 -2.63
N GLN A 253 9.42 11.44 -1.57
CA GLN A 253 10.88 11.42 -1.43
C GLN A 253 11.55 10.50 -2.46
N SER A 254 10.95 9.36 -2.77
CA SER A 254 11.49 8.42 -3.75
C SER A 254 11.41 8.94 -5.20
N SER A 255 10.56 9.94 -5.48
CA SER A 255 10.32 10.44 -6.83
C SER A 255 11.13 11.72 -7.14
N PRO A 256 12.10 11.69 -8.06
CA PRO A 256 12.78 12.90 -8.52
C PRO A 256 11.82 13.95 -9.10
N LEU A 257 10.69 13.51 -9.68
CA LEU A 257 9.67 14.37 -10.26
C LEU A 257 8.96 15.23 -9.20
N LEU A 258 8.76 14.69 -8.00
CA LEU A 258 7.97 15.33 -6.94
C LEU A 258 8.82 16.04 -5.90
N ARG A 259 10.13 15.80 -5.87
CA ARG A 259 11.05 16.50 -4.96
C ARG A 259 11.02 18.01 -5.25
N GLY A 260 10.93 18.78 -4.16
CA GLY A 260 10.86 20.24 -4.24
C GLY A 260 9.46 20.78 -4.52
N SER A 261 8.43 19.93 -4.68
CA SER A 261 7.04 20.38 -4.73
C SER A 261 6.58 20.93 -3.37
N THR A 262 5.50 21.71 -3.36
CA THR A 262 4.93 22.23 -2.11
C THR A 262 4.40 21.12 -1.21
N LEU A 263 3.83 20.06 -1.79
CA LEU A 263 3.39 18.89 -1.03
C LEU A 263 4.58 18.16 -0.38
N HIS A 264 5.70 17.99 -1.10
CA HIS A 264 6.91 17.43 -0.55
C HIS A 264 7.41 18.23 0.67
N ALA A 265 7.48 19.57 0.57
CA ALA A 265 7.87 20.43 1.70
C ALA A 265 6.90 20.35 2.89
N SER A 266 5.62 20.16 2.64
CA SER A 266 4.62 19.93 3.70
C SER A 266 4.83 18.58 4.39
N LEU A 267 5.08 17.52 3.63
CA LEU A 267 5.28 16.18 4.18
C LEU A 267 6.60 16.04 4.98
N GLU A 268 7.63 16.82 4.66
CA GLU A 268 8.83 16.92 5.51
C GLU A 268 8.48 17.43 6.92
N ARG A 269 7.59 18.42 7.02
CA ARG A 269 7.10 18.93 8.31
C ARG A 269 6.12 17.97 8.96
N ALA A 270 5.21 17.37 8.17
CA ALA A 270 4.27 16.37 8.65
C ALA A 270 4.97 15.16 9.24
N PHE A 271 6.08 14.72 8.64
CA PHE A 271 6.86 13.58 9.17
C PHE A 271 7.30 13.83 10.62
N ALA A 272 7.94 14.96 10.89
CA ALA A 272 8.42 15.28 12.24
C ALA A 272 7.27 15.41 13.25
N PHE A 273 6.18 16.07 12.87
CA PHE A 273 4.99 16.19 13.70
C PHE A 273 4.37 14.82 14.01
N THR A 274 4.21 14.00 12.97
CA THR A 274 3.61 12.67 13.09
C THR A 274 4.48 11.72 13.91
N GLU A 275 5.81 11.74 13.70
CA GLU A 275 6.76 10.95 14.47
C GLU A 275 6.68 11.29 15.97
N GLN A 276 6.58 12.58 16.30
CA GLN A 276 6.48 13.03 17.70
C GLN A 276 5.16 12.60 18.38
N ARG A 277 4.05 12.56 17.63
CA ARG A 277 2.69 12.37 18.17
C ARG A 277 2.13 10.98 17.96
N GLY A 278 2.44 10.39 16.81
CA GLY A 278 1.90 9.12 16.34
C GLY A 278 2.77 7.92 16.64
N VAL A 279 4.04 8.13 17.02
CA VAL A 279 4.98 7.04 17.31
C VAL A 279 5.36 7.08 18.80
N ASP A 280 5.18 5.96 19.47
CA ASP A 280 5.67 5.79 20.83
C ASP A 280 7.20 5.71 20.84
N GLN A 281 7.85 6.63 21.54
CA GLN A 281 9.30 6.78 21.51
C GLN A 281 10.05 5.66 22.24
N GLN A 282 9.37 4.88 23.08
CA GLN A 282 9.97 3.76 23.83
C GLN A 282 9.86 2.45 23.05
N THR A 283 8.67 2.19 22.48
CA THR A 283 8.35 0.92 21.83
C THR A 283 8.47 0.97 20.32
N GLY A 284 8.47 2.16 19.69
CA GLY A 284 8.39 2.33 18.24
C GLY A 284 6.99 2.09 17.67
N ALA A 285 5.98 1.89 18.52
CA ALA A 285 4.62 1.61 18.07
C ALA A 285 3.97 2.81 17.38
N VAL A 286 3.42 2.59 16.18
CA VAL A 286 2.69 3.60 15.41
C VAL A 286 1.20 3.45 15.68
N ARG A 287 0.55 4.52 16.15
CA ARG A 287 -0.90 4.58 16.38
C ARG A 287 -1.66 4.64 15.07
N ALA A 288 -2.91 4.11 15.05
CA ALA A 288 -3.72 4.07 13.85
C ALA A 288 -4.24 5.46 13.46
N MET A 289 -4.90 6.19 14.34
CA MET A 289 -5.58 7.45 14.02
C MET A 289 -5.37 8.51 15.11
N LEU A 290 -5.14 9.74 14.67
CA LEU A 290 -4.98 10.90 15.54
C LEU A 290 -5.89 12.06 15.11
N GLU A 291 -6.28 12.87 16.09
CA GLU A 291 -6.88 14.18 15.88
C GLU A 291 -5.81 15.28 15.97
N LEU A 292 -6.12 16.48 15.47
CA LEU A 292 -5.17 17.59 15.47
C LEU A 292 -4.89 18.17 16.87
N ASP A 293 -5.75 17.88 17.84
CA ASP A 293 -5.65 18.32 19.23
C ASP A 293 -4.89 17.35 20.16
N ASP A 294 -4.12 16.43 19.57
CA ASP A 294 -3.26 15.46 20.24
C ASP A 294 -3.97 14.25 20.89
N HIS A 295 -5.28 14.13 20.72
CA HIS A 295 -5.99 12.95 21.20
C HIS A 295 -5.90 11.79 20.20
N PRO A 296 -5.54 10.58 20.65
CA PRO A 296 -5.65 9.40 19.81
C PRO A 296 -7.14 9.11 19.58
N ARG A 297 -7.54 9.11 18.32
CA ARG A 297 -8.87 8.65 17.91
C ARG A 297 -8.95 7.12 17.92
N ASP A 298 -7.85 6.47 17.53
CA ASP A 298 -7.65 5.03 17.60
C ASP A 298 -6.16 4.76 17.88
N ALA A 299 -5.87 4.22 19.06
CA ALA A 299 -4.52 3.88 19.50
C ALA A 299 -4.08 2.47 19.06
N THR A 300 -4.92 1.74 18.31
CA THR A 300 -4.57 0.44 17.73
C THR A 300 -3.28 0.54 16.93
N GLN A 301 -2.42 -0.46 17.09
CA GLN A 301 -1.17 -0.58 16.36
C GLN A 301 -1.35 -1.61 15.25
N ARG A 302 -1.30 -1.17 13.99
CA ARG A 302 -1.44 -2.04 12.82
C ARG A 302 -0.09 -2.32 12.21
N ILE A 303 0.19 -3.57 11.83
CA ILE A 303 1.48 -3.97 11.25
C ILE A 303 1.84 -3.15 10.00
N TRP A 304 0.86 -2.83 9.14
CA TRP A 304 1.12 -2.06 7.94
C TRP A 304 1.67 -0.65 8.25
N ALA A 305 1.14 0.03 9.28
CA ALA A 305 1.61 1.36 9.67
C ALA A 305 3.05 1.32 10.21
N GLN A 306 3.42 0.23 10.92
CA GLN A 306 4.80 -0.02 11.35
C GLN A 306 5.73 -0.19 10.14
N ALA A 307 5.28 -0.94 9.13
CA ALA A 307 6.03 -1.18 7.91
C ALA A 307 6.23 0.11 7.10
N GLU A 308 5.20 0.95 6.96
CA GLU A 308 5.30 2.23 6.25
C GLU A 308 6.19 3.25 7.00
N TYR A 309 6.13 3.29 8.33
CA TYR A 309 7.07 4.12 9.10
C TYR A 309 8.51 3.65 8.91
N LEU A 310 8.77 2.35 9.01
CA LEU A 310 10.10 1.78 8.77
C LEU A 310 10.60 2.09 7.34
N ARG A 311 9.73 1.94 6.34
CA ARG A 311 10.01 2.27 4.95
C ARG A 311 10.35 3.75 4.77
N ALA A 312 9.61 4.64 5.40
CA ALA A 312 9.86 6.08 5.34
C ALA A 312 11.20 6.48 5.99
N LEU A 313 11.58 5.83 7.10
CA LEU A 313 12.86 6.05 7.77
C LEU A 313 14.06 5.76 6.86
N THR A 314 13.96 4.83 5.90
CA THR A 314 15.07 4.53 4.95
C THR A 314 15.44 5.72 4.06
N LEU A 315 14.56 6.71 3.92
CA LEU A 315 14.81 7.92 3.11
C LEU A 315 15.22 9.14 3.97
N ARG A 316 15.30 8.97 5.29
CA ARG A 316 15.75 10.04 6.20
C ARG A 316 17.28 10.05 6.32
N PRO A 317 17.92 11.23 6.33
CA PRO A 317 19.34 11.31 6.64
C PRO A 317 19.60 10.84 8.08
N ASP A 318 20.76 10.22 8.31
CA ASP A 318 21.23 9.77 9.62
C ASP A 318 20.27 8.87 10.39
N SER A 319 19.46 8.07 9.68
CA SER A 319 18.35 7.28 10.24
C SER A 319 18.73 5.87 10.68
N GLU A 320 19.99 5.43 10.53
CA GLU A 320 20.41 4.04 10.73
C GLU A 320 19.94 3.46 12.09
N ALA A 321 20.16 4.19 13.19
CA ALA A 321 19.70 3.76 14.52
C ALA A 321 18.18 3.68 14.63
N SER A 322 17.45 4.58 13.96
CA SER A 322 15.99 4.58 13.94
C SER A 322 15.44 3.42 13.09
N VAL A 323 16.04 3.17 11.93
CA VAL A 323 15.72 2.02 11.06
C VAL A 323 15.95 0.70 11.81
N GLN A 324 17.10 0.55 12.48
CA GLN A 324 17.42 -0.66 13.25
C GLN A 324 16.41 -0.87 14.38
N ARG A 325 16.12 0.17 15.15
CA ARG A 325 15.15 0.11 16.26
C ARG A 325 13.75 -0.24 15.77
N GLN A 326 13.28 0.38 14.68
CA GLN A 326 11.95 0.14 14.13
C GLN A 326 11.84 -1.26 13.51
N LEU A 327 12.89 -1.75 12.85
CA LEU A 327 12.92 -3.12 12.33
C LEU A 327 12.89 -4.16 13.46
N GLN A 328 13.61 -3.91 14.57
CA GLN A 328 13.53 -4.74 15.78
C GLN A 328 12.11 -4.73 16.39
N ALA A 329 11.49 -3.55 16.50
CA ALA A 329 10.13 -3.42 17.01
C ALA A 329 9.12 -4.17 16.13
N LEU A 330 9.21 -4.06 14.80
CA LEU A 330 8.38 -4.81 13.86
C LEU A 330 8.56 -6.33 14.06
N GLN A 331 9.80 -6.80 14.10
CA GLN A 331 10.12 -8.22 14.26
C GLN A 331 9.57 -8.77 15.59
N GLN A 332 9.87 -8.11 16.70
CA GLN A 332 9.54 -8.62 18.05
C GLN A 332 8.06 -8.52 18.38
N SER A 333 7.39 -7.48 17.86
CA SER A 333 5.99 -7.22 18.22
C SER A 333 5.01 -7.86 17.26
N PHE A 334 5.34 -7.97 15.98
CA PHE A 334 4.36 -8.39 14.98
C PHE A 334 4.67 -9.71 14.30
N LEU A 335 5.95 -10.11 14.16
CA LEU A 335 6.29 -11.36 13.49
C LEU A 335 6.38 -12.53 14.50
N HIS A 336 5.92 -13.71 14.08
CA HIS A 336 6.03 -14.95 14.85
C HIS A 336 6.30 -16.13 13.91
N ALA A 337 6.65 -17.29 14.46
CA ALA A 337 7.08 -18.46 13.68
C ALA A 337 6.09 -18.92 12.60
N GLY A 338 4.79 -18.64 12.75
CA GLY A 338 3.74 -19.02 11.80
C GLY A 338 3.23 -17.88 10.92
N GLY A 339 3.78 -16.65 11.03
CA GLY A 339 3.28 -15.52 10.24
C GLY A 339 3.41 -14.19 10.98
N TRP A 340 2.30 -13.49 11.16
CA TRP A 340 2.27 -12.18 11.84
C TRP A 340 0.97 -11.95 12.62
N TYR A 341 1.01 -11.02 13.57
CA TYR A 341 -0.16 -10.42 14.21
C TYR A 341 -0.59 -9.17 13.42
N GLU A 342 -1.86 -9.07 13.05
CA GLU A 342 -2.35 -7.94 12.26
C GLU A 342 -2.46 -6.66 13.06
N CYS A 343 -2.96 -6.76 14.31
CA CYS A 343 -3.11 -5.61 15.19
C CYS A 343 -2.71 -5.92 16.64
N ARG A 344 -2.22 -4.87 17.31
CA ARG A 344 -2.11 -4.79 18.77
C ARG A 344 -2.97 -3.65 19.29
N ASP A 345 -3.41 -3.74 20.52
CA ASP A 345 -4.10 -2.66 21.20
C ASP A 345 -3.12 -1.58 21.71
N GLU A 346 -3.64 -0.58 22.42
CA GLU A 346 -2.85 0.50 23.00
C GLU A 346 -1.82 0.01 24.03
N GLN A 347 -2.11 -1.08 24.74
CA GLN A 347 -1.22 -1.69 25.73
C GLN A 347 -0.16 -2.60 25.08
N GLY A 348 -0.25 -2.80 23.78
CA GLY A 348 0.65 -3.67 23.03
C GLY A 348 0.26 -5.15 23.08
N GLU A 349 -0.95 -5.50 23.56
CA GLU A 349 -1.48 -6.85 23.53
C GLU A 349 -2.05 -7.18 22.16
N VAL A 350 -1.96 -8.44 21.75
CA VAL A 350 -2.45 -8.87 20.43
C VAL A 350 -3.98 -8.82 20.40
N SER A 351 -4.52 -7.89 19.60
CA SER A 351 -5.97 -7.68 19.44
C SER A 351 -6.53 -8.35 18.18
N ARG A 352 -5.70 -8.56 17.15
CA ARG A 352 -6.11 -9.24 15.92
C ARG A 352 -5.03 -10.20 15.42
N LYS A 353 -5.37 -11.49 15.32
CA LYS A 353 -4.45 -12.60 14.99
C LYS A 353 -4.60 -13.12 13.55
N ASP A 354 -5.74 -12.86 12.90
CA ASP A 354 -5.93 -13.27 11.52
C ASP A 354 -4.97 -12.52 10.58
N MET A 355 -4.57 -13.21 9.54
CA MET A 355 -3.58 -12.74 8.57
C MET A 355 -4.27 -12.40 7.24
N PRO A 356 -4.57 -11.12 6.96
CA PRO A 356 -5.19 -10.71 5.71
C PRO A 356 -4.25 -10.86 4.50
N SER A 357 -4.82 -11.23 3.34
CA SER A 357 -4.11 -11.32 2.06
C SER A 357 -3.51 -9.99 1.58
N THR A 358 -3.95 -8.89 2.16
CA THR A 358 -3.54 -7.54 1.79
C THR A 358 -2.27 -7.06 2.49
N THR A 359 -1.94 -7.62 3.65
CA THR A 359 -0.79 -7.19 4.48
C THR A 359 0.58 -7.51 3.86
N PRO A 360 0.79 -8.65 3.16
CA PRO A 360 2.08 -8.95 2.52
C PRO A 360 2.56 -7.91 1.51
N TYR A 361 1.65 -7.14 0.91
CA TYR A 361 2.00 -6.00 0.06
C TYR A 361 2.86 -4.96 0.81
N HIS A 362 2.42 -4.51 2.00
CA HIS A 362 3.16 -3.53 2.81
C HIS A 362 4.52 -4.07 3.28
N LEU A 363 4.58 -5.36 3.62
CA LEU A 363 5.84 -6.00 4.00
C LEU A 363 6.81 -6.07 2.80
N ALA A 364 6.31 -6.45 1.61
CA ALA A 364 7.12 -6.53 0.40
C ALA A 364 7.68 -5.15 -0.01
N THR A 365 6.85 -4.09 0.03
CA THR A 365 7.28 -2.73 -0.30
C THR A 365 8.28 -2.20 0.73
N CYS A 366 8.07 -2.46 2.02
CA CYS A 366 8.98 -2.10 3.09
C CYS A 366 10.34 -2.80 2.95
N TYR A 367 10.34 -4.11 2.73
CA TYR A 367 11.60 -4.89 2.62
C TYR A 367 12.37 -4.55 1.35
N ARG A 368 11.69 -4.17 0.27
CA ARG A 368 12.36 -3.61 -0.91
C ARG A 368 13.06 -2.29 -0.57
N GLY A 369 12.39 -1.37 0.12
CA GLY A 369 13.00 -0.10 0.55
C GLY A 369 14.20 -0.31 1.48
N LEU A 370 14.14 -1.29 2.39
CA LEU A 370 15.26 -1.67 3.24
C LEU A 370 16.42 -2.28 2.46
N ALA A 371 16.16 -3.14 1.48
CA ALA A 371 17.18 -3.72 0.62
C ALA A 371 17.91 -2.63 -0.18
N GLU A 372 17.19 -1.66 -0.74
CA GLU A 372 17.75 -0.50 -1.45
C GLU A 372 18.58 0.40 -0.52
N TYR A 373 18.17 0.55 0.75
CA TYR A 373 18.87 1.32 1.77
C TYR A 373 20.21 0.67 2.19
N LEU A 374 20.22 -0.66 2.27
CA LEU A 374 21.41 -1.42 2.69
C LEU A 374 22.42 -1.64 1.56
N GLY A 375 22.03 -1.48 0.27
CA GLY A 375 22.88 -1.60 -0.92
C GLY A 375 23.10 -3.01 -1.33
#